data_dc5992b446f1ffc51cc89a5cd9693fab
#
_entry.id   dc5992b446f1ffc51cc89a5cd9693fab
#
_cell.length_a   1.000
_cell.length_b   1.000
_cell.length_c   1.000
_cell.angle_alpha   90.00
_cell.angle_beta   90.00
_cell.angle_gamma   90.00
#
_symmetry.space_group_name_H-M   'P 1'
#
loop_
_entity.id
_entity.type
_entity.pdbx_description
1 polymer ?
#
loop_
_entity_poly.entity_id
_entity_poly.type
_entity_poly.pdbx_seq_one_letter_code
_entity_poly.pdbx_strand_id
1 'polypeptide(L)'
;MSEVVAKKPRIPKPDWLKVRAPSGENYTRIKGLLGELKLATVCQEAKCPNMSECWSGGTATFMLMGEVCTRGCRFCNVKTGNAKIGLPAVDPFEPEKVAFSISQMKLNYVVITSVDRDDMPDQGSDHFARTVKTIKKLDPNLIVEILTPDFRGDKNLVIHLASARPDVFAHNIETVERLTPSVRDPRAKYRQSLGVLQTVKEYDPKMYTKSSIMLGLGETDEEVLQTLTDLRAVGCDVVTFGQYLQPTEKHLKVIEYITPEKFKSWQNIAEGLGFLYVASGPLVRSSYRAGEFFMKGIINKNREATPLMDAENTERIS
;
A
#
# COMPACT_ATOMS: atom_id res chain seq x y z
N MET A 1 46.68 -11.42 1.76
CA MET A 1 45.77 -12.59 1.79
C MET A 1 44.41 -12.09 2.17
N SER A 2 43.50 -11.94 1.22
CA SER A 2 42.13 -11.48 1.44
C SER A 2 41.32 -12.63 2.03
N GLU A 3 40.86 -12.51 3.27
CA GLU A 3 39.92 -13.46 3.86
C GLU A 3 38.64 -13.48 3.01
N VAL A 4 38.39 -14.63 2.40
CA VAL A 4 37.12 -14.95 1.76
C VAL A 4 36.06 -15.09 2.87
N VAL A 5 35.34 -14.03 3.16
CA VAL A 5 34.19 -14.06 4.10
C VAL A 5 33.18 -15.04 3.51
N ALA A 6 33.11 -16.24 4.08
CA ALA A 6 32.15 -17.27 3.67
C ALA A 6 30.72 -16.69 3.76
N LYS A 7 30.01 -16.61 2.63
CA LYS A 7 28.60 -16.20 2.59
C LYS A 7 27.81 -17.16 3.48
N LYS A 8 27.22 -16.65 4.58
CA LYS A 8 26.26 -17.45 5.38
C LYS A 8 25.20 -18.04 4.46
N PRO A 9 24.90 -19.35 4.57
CA PRO A 9 23.91 -19.98 3.71
C PRO A 9 22.55 -19.29 3.84
N ARG A 10 21.82 -19.18 2.72
CA ARG A 10 20.45 -18.71 2.73
C ARG A 10 19.57 -19.73 3.44
N ILE A 11 18.69 -19.27 4.32
CA ILE A 11 17.63 -20.11 4.88
C ILE A 11 16.73 -20.55 3.69
N PRO A 12 16.54 -21.86 3.45
CA PRO A 12 15.71 -22.33 2.36
C PRO A 12 14.26 -21.85 2.55
N LYS A 13 13.63 -21.46 1.43
CA LYS A 13 12.25 -20.98 1.42
C LYS A 13 11.31 -22.16 1.72
N PRO A 14 10.47 -22.07 2.78
CA PRO A 14 9.55 -23.16 3.14
C PRO A 14 8.43 -23.34 2.10
N ASP A 15 7.77 -24.50 2.13
CA ASP A 15 6.77 -24.90 1.13
C ASP A 15 5.54 -23.97 1.10
N TRP A 16 5.11 -23.46 2.24
CA TRP A 16 3.97 -22.53 2.32
C TRP A 16 4.22 -21.13 1.68
N LEU A 17 5.44 -20.87 1.26
CA LEU A 17 5.81 -19.66 0.51
C LEU A 17 6.02 -19.91 -0.98
N LYS A 18 5.81 -21.12 -1.47
CA LYS A 18 5.91 -21.44 -2.88
C LYS A 18 4.64 -21.02 -3.61
N VAL A 19 4.77 -20.29 -4.70
CA VAL A 19 3.67 -19.83 -5.56
C VAL A 19 3.90 -20.27 -6.99
N ARG A 20 2.82 -20.43 -7.75
CA ARG A 20 2.90 -20.71 -9.18
C ARG A 20 3.31 -19.45 -9.94
N ALA A 21 4.01 -19.63 -11.07
CA ALA A 21 4.34 -18.52 -11.96
C ALA A 21 3.06 -17.87 -12.50
N PRO A 22 3.04 -16.53 -12.68
CA PRO A 22 1.90 -15.83 -13.25
C PRO A 22 1.58 -16.32 -14.65
N SER A 23 0.31 -16.67 -14.89
CA SER A 23 -0.18 -17.16 -16.19
C SER A 23 -1.68 -16.89 -16.34
N GLY A 24 -2.20 -17.04 -17.57
CA GLY A 24 -3.61 -16.92 -17.89
C GLY A 24 -3.93 -15.75 -18.85
N GLU A 25 -5.10 -15.80 -19.46
CA GLU A 25 -5.54 -14.82 -20.47
C GLU A 25 -5.70 -13.42 -19.88
N ASN A 26 -6.36 -13.30 -18.71
CA ASN A 26 -6.52 -12.03 -18.03
C ASN A 26 -5.16 -11.40 -17.65
N TYR A 27 -4.21 -12.21 -17.19
CA TYR A 27 -2.86 -11.72 -16.90
C TYR A 27 -2.21 -11.12 -18.16
N THR A 28 -2.28 -11.83 -19.29
CA THR A 28 -1.69 -11.37 -20.55
C THR A 28 -2.37 -10.11 -21.06
N ARG A 29 -3.70 -10.04 -20.99
CA ARG A 29 -4.51 -8.88 -21.41
C ARG A 29 -4.18 -7.64 -20.56
N ILE A 30 -4.16 -7.78 -19.24
CA ILE A 30 -3.86 -6.67 -18.33
C ILE A 30 -2.42 -6.19 -18.54
N LYS A 31 -1.47 -7.11 -18.67
CA LYS A 31 -0.07 -6.76 -18.93
C LYS A 31 0.10 -6.00 -20.25
N GLY A 32 -0.61 -6.39 -21.31
CA GLY A 32 -0.61 -5.68 -22.59
C GLY A 32 -1.16 -4.25 -22.45
N LEU A 33 -2.34 -4.10 -21.85
CA LEU A 33 -2.98 -2.81 -21.63
C LEU A 33 -2.10 -1.83 -20.84
N LEU A 34 -1.50 -2.30 -19.74
CA LEU A 34 -0.58 -1.50 -18.93
C LEU A 34 0.66 -1.06 -19.70
N GLY A 35 1.21 -1.95 -20.55
CA GLY A 35 2.36 -1.63 -21.42
C GLY A 35 2.03 -0.58 -22.48
N GLU A 36 0.90 -0.69 -23.14
CA GLU A 36 0.43 0.28 -24.15
C GLU A 36 0.23 1.67 -23.57
N LEU A 37 -0.32 1.76 -22.37
CA LEU A 37 -0.58 3.02 -21.66
C LEU A 37 0.63 3.53 -20.88
N LYS A 38 1.73 2.77 -20.85
CA LYS A 38 2.96 3.08 -20.07
C LYS A 38 2.67 3.30 -18.58
N LEU A 39 1.80 2.47 -18.00
CA LEU A 39 1.45 2.51 -16.60
C LEU A 39 2.27 1.51 -15.78
N ALA A 40 2.75 1.94 -14.63
CA ALA A 40 3.47 1.09 -13.69
C ALA A 40 2.52 0.42 -12.69
N THR A 41 2.86 -0.80 -12.25
CA THR A 41 2.17 -1.48 -11.16
C THR A 41 3.16 -2.00 -10.13
N VAL A 42 2.82 -1.88 -8.85
CA VAL A 42 3.60 -2.50 -7.78
C VAL A 42 3.70 -4.01 -7.96
N CYS A 43 2.67 -4.62 -8.55
CA CYS A 43 2.65 -6.06 -8.82
C CYS A 43 3.86 -6.50 -9.68
N GLN A 44 4.23 -5.71 -10.68
CA GLN A 44 5.38 -5.97 -11.56
C GLN A 44 6.69 -5.54 -10.91
N GLU A 45 6.77 -4.30 -10.40
CA GLU A 45 8.00 -3.72 -9.85
C GLU A 45 8.48 -4.46 -8.58
N ALA A 46 7.56 -4.82 -7.69
CA ALA A 46 7.87 -5.58 -6.49
C ALA A 46 7.96 -7.10 -6.71
N LYS A 47 7.77 -7.60 -7.95
CA LYS A 47 7.73 -9.04 -8.26
C LYS A 47 6.78 -9.80 -7.33
N CYS A 48 5.56 -9.27 -7.20
CA CYS A 48 4.57 -9.76 -6.24
C CYS A 48 4.22 -11.24 -6.51
N PRO A 49 4.29 -12.12 -5.50
CA PRO A 49 3.95 -13.54 -5.67
C PRO A 49 2.48 -13.78 -6.00
N ASN A 50 1.59 -12.84 -5.66
CA ASN A 50 0.14 -12.97 -5.83
C ASN A 50 -0.38 -12.36 -7.15
N MET A 51 0.50 -11.89 -8.04
CA MET A 51 0.11 -11.13 -9.23
C MET A 51 -0.89 -11.88 -10.11
N SER A 52 -0.68 -13.17 -10.35
CA SER A 52 -1.58 -13.99 -11.17
C SER A 52 -2.98 -14.09 -10.55
N GLU A 53 -3.06 -14.31 -9.25
CA GLU A 53 -4.33 -14.43 -8.52
C GLU A 53 -5.09 -13.10 -8.52
N CYS A 54 -4.41 -12.01 -8.17
CA CYS A 54 -5.01 -10.68 -8.11
C CYS A 54 -5.53 -10.23 -9.48
N TRP A 55 -4.73 -10.36 -10.53
CA TRP A 55 -5.12 -9.94 -11.88
C TRP A 55 -6.22 -10.81 -12.49
N SER A 56 -6.21 -12.11 -12.20
CA SER A 56 -7.32 -13.00 -12.59
C SER A 56 -8.61 -12.70 -11.82
N GLY A 57 -8.49 -12.21 -10.57
CA GLY A 57 -9.61 -11.79 -9.73
C GLY A 57 -10.08 -10.35 -9.99
N GLY A 58 -9.53 -9.64 -10.99
CA GLY A 58 -9.92 -8.28 -11.33
C GLY A 58 -9.40 -7.21 -10.37
N THR A 59 -8.29 -7.47 -9.67
CA THR A 59 -7.64 -6.52 -8.77
C THR A 59 -6.25 -6.15 -9.27
N ALA A 60 -5.92 -4.87 -9.31
CA ALA A 60 -4.59 -4.38 -9.61
C ALA A 60 -4.18 -3.25 -8.64
N THR A 61 -2.88 -3.09 -8.45
CA THR A 61 -2.31 -1.98 -7.69
C THR A 61 -1.51 -1.11 -8.64
N PHE A 62 -2.06 0.05 -9.00
CA PHE A 62 -1.37 1.03 -9.85
C PHE A 62 -0.35 1.81 -9.03
N MET A 63 0.78 2.12 -9.65
CA MET A 63 1.85 2.91 -9.06
C MET A 63 2.03 4.20 -9.85
N LEU A 64 1.68 5.32 -9.24
CA LEU A 64 1.72 6.64 -9.84
C LEU A 64 3.13 7.25 -9.87
N MET A 65 3.30 8.22 -10.75
CA MET A 65 4.50 9.05 -10.88
C MET A 65 5.73 8.27 -11.35
N GLY A 66 5.48 7.15 -12.07
CA GLY A 66 6.51 6.34 -12.71
C GLY A 66 7.13 5.27 -11.80
N GLU A 67 8.32 4.80 -12.14
CA GLU A 67 9.00 3.63 -11.53
C GLU A 67 10.24 3.99 -10.72
N VAL A 68 10.52 5.27 -10.51
CA VAL A 68 11.72 5.72 -9.81
C VAL A 68 11.34 6.50 -8.55
N CYS A 69 11.70 5.93 -7.39
CA CYS A 69 11.45 6.48 -6.07
C CYS A 69 12.63 7.34 -5.60
N THR A 70 12.38 8.45 -4.91
CA THR A 70 13.45 9.26 -4.28
C THR A 70 14.02 8.61 -3.04
N ARG A 71 13.38 7.54 -2.50
CA ARG A 71 13.78 6.86 -1.26
C ARG A 71 14.33 5.46 -1.53
N GLY A 72 15.26 5.05 -0.65
CA GLY A 72 15.97 3.78 -0.75
C GLY A 72 15.66 2.81 0.39
N CYS A 73 14.39 2.48 0.60
CA CYS A 73 14.00 1.49 1.61
C CYS A 73 14.63 0.12 1.30
N ARG A 74 15.33 -0.46 2.29
CA ARG A 74 16.17 -1.64 2.07
C ARG A 74 15.39 -2.96 1.85
N PHE A 75 14.08 -2.92 2.01
CA PHE A 75 13.18 -4.03 1.69
C PHE A 75 12.56 -3.93 0.29
N CYS A 76 12.55 -2.73 -0.33
CA CYS A 76 11.78 -2.40 -1.51
C CYS A 76 12.59 -2.61 -2.79
N ASN A 77 11.97 -3.24 -3.81
CA ASN A 77 12.61 -3.50 -5.10
C ASN A 77 12.37 -2.40 -6.16
N VAL A 78 11.63 -1.35 -5.81
CA VAL A 78 11.43 -0.19 -6.69
C VAL A 78 12.77 0.52 -6.91
N LYS A 79 13.02 0.97 -8.14
CA LYS A 79 14.26 1.68 -8.50
C LYS A 79 14.41 2.96 -7.67
N THR A 80 15.59 3.17 -7.09
CA THR A 80 15.90 4.41 -6.38
C THR A 80 16.62 5.36 -7.32
N GLY A 81 16.12 6.60 -7.40
CA GLY A 81 16.72 7.69 -8.15
C GLY A 81 17.24 8.79 -7.24
N ASN A 82 18.05 9.68 -7.83
CA ASN A 82 18.58 10.85 -7.14
C ASN A 82 18.01 12.13 -7.75
N ALA A 83 17.19 12.84 -7.00
CA ALA A 83 16.57 14.10 -7.42
C ALA A 83 17.58 15.14 -7.96
N LYS A 84 18.84 15.10 -7.49
CA LYS A 84 19.90 16.00 -7.95
C LYS A 84 20.37 15.73 -9.38
N ILE A 85 20.16 14.51 -9.88
CA ILE A 85 20.55 14.08 -11.23
C ILE A 85 19.38 14.29 -12.21
N GLY A 86 18.20 14.56 -11.70
CA GLY A 86 16.94 14.65 -12.44
C GLY A 86 16.18 13.33 -12.41
N LEU A 87 14.92 13.39 -12.09
CA LEU A 87 13.98 12.26 -12.17
C LEU A 87 13.11 12.43 -13.42
N PRO A 88 12.54 11.33 -13.94
CA PRO A 88 11.57 11.43 -15.02
C PRO A 88 10.43 12.37 -14.64
N ALA A 89 10.01 13.21 -15.59
CA ALA A 89 8.85 14.07 -15.40
C ALA A 89 7.60 13.23 -15.17
N VAL A 90 6.71 13.70 -14.30
CA VAL A 90 5.41 13.07 -14.08
C VAL A 90 4.54 13.31 -15.33
N ASP A 91 3.90 12.26 -15.81
CA ASP A 91 2.96 12.36 -16.92
C ASP A 91 1.67 13.07 -16.46
N PRO A 92 1.35 14.28 -16.97
CA PRO A 92 0.18 15.02 -16.54
C PRO A 92 -1.15 14.32 -16.89
N PHE A 93 -1.14 13.35 -17.81
CA PHE A 93 -2.29 12.56 -18.25
C PHE A 93 -2.35 11.18 -17.58
N GLU A 94 -1.47 10.88 -16.62
CA GLU A 94 -1.50 9.61 -15.90
C GLU A 94 -2.82 9.38 -15.16
N PRO A 95 -3.48 10.37 -14.51
CA PRO A 95 -4.78 10.20 -13.89
C PRO A 95 -5.86 9.67 -14.84
N GLU A 96 -5.94 10.21 -16.05
CA GLU A 96 -6.89 9.80 -17.08
C GLU A 96 -6.58 8.40 -17.62
N LYS A 97 -5.30 8.09 -17.84
CA LYS A 97 -4.85 6.77 -18.28
C LYS A 97 -5.15 5.68 -17.25
N VAL A 98 -4.93 5.99 -15.95
CA VAL A 98 -5.25 5.08 -14.85
C VAL A 98 -6.76 4.84 -14.78
N ALA A 99 -7.58 5.90 -14.79
CA ALA A 99 -9.03 5.79 -14.77
C ALA A 99 -9.56 4.98 -15.97
N PHE A 100 -9.04 5.23 -17.17
CA PHE A 100 -9.38 4.46 -18.37
C PHE A 100 -8.99 2.99 -18.20
N SER A 101 -7.79 2.67 -17.73
CA SER A 101 -7.36 1.29 -17.51
C SER A 101 -8.26 0.55 -16.53
N ILE A 102 -8.66 1.20 -15.45
CA ILE A 102 -9.58 0.65 -14.45
C ILE A 102 -10.93 0.29 -15.09
N SER A 103 -11.49 1.18 -15.92
CA SER A 103 -12.75 0.93 -16.63
C SER A 103 -12.65 -0.28 -17.58
N GLN A 104 -11.54 -0.40 -18.33
CA GLN A 104 -11.29 -1.54 -19.22
C GLN A 104 -11.12 -2.86 -18.45
N MET A 105 -10.61 -2.80 -17.23
CA MET A 105 -10.45 -3.97 -16.37
C MET A 105 -11.72 -4.37 -15.63
N LYS A 106 -12.76 -3.52 -15.67
CA LYS A 106 -14.04 -3.72 -14.97
C LYS A 106 -13.84 -4.02 -13.48
N LEU A 107 -12.95 -3.26 -12.84
CA LEU A 107 -12.69 -3.39 -11.41
C LEU A 107 -13.84 -2.77 -10.61
N ASN A 108 -14.09 -3.33 -9.44
CA ASN A 108 -14.99 -2.75 -8.44
C ASN A 108 -14.23 -2.41 -7.13
N TYR A 109 -12.93 -2.67 -7.12
CA TYR A 109 -11.98 -2.27 -6.08
C TYR A 109 -10.62 -2.02 -6.72
N VAL A 110 -10.01 -0.91 -6.43
CA VAL A 110 -8.67 -0.58 -6.93
C VAL A 110 -7.79 -0.07 -5.81
N VAL A 111 -6.50 -0.43 -5.85
CA VAL A 111 -5.48 0.17 -5.00
C VAL A 111 -4.62 1.08 -5.84
N ILE A 112 -4.49 2.31 -5.42
CA ILE A 112 -3.60 3.31 -6.02
C ILE A 112 -2.48 3.60 -5.03
N THR A 113 -1.25 3.49 -5.47
CA THR A 113 -0.06 3.87 -4.70
C THR A 113 0.85 4.74 -5.55
N SER A 114 1.99 5.15 -5.01
CA SER A 114 2.97 5.93 -5.75
C SER A 114 4.40 5.61 -5.30
N VAL A 115 5.36 6.03 -6.10
CA VAL A 115 6.73 6.26 -5.63
C VAL A 115 6.79 7.51 -4.76
N ASP A 116 7.79 7.62 -3.87
CA ASP A 116 8.07 8.89 -3.19
C ASP A 116 8.70 9.89 -4.17
N ARG A 117 8.20 11.11 -4.15
CA ARG A 117 8.66 12.23 -4.97
C ARG A 117 9.07 13.41 -4.07
N ASP A 118 10.02 13.15 -3.14
CA ASP A 118 10.58 14.18 -2.27
C ASP A 118 11.24 15.34 -3.01
N ASP A 119 11.43 15.21 -4.33
CA ASP A 119 11.93 16.22 -5.26
C ASP A 119 10.85 17.24 -5.68
N MET A 120 9.57 16.91 -5.50
CA MET A 120 8.47 17.82 -5.83
C MET A 120 8.05 18.64 -4.60
N PRO A 121 7.63 19.90 -4.77
CA PRO A 121 7.23 20.75 -3.65
C PRO A 121 6.08 20.18 -2.82
N ASP A 122 5.09 19.59 -3.49
CA ASP A 122 3.91 18.94 -2.90
C ASP A 122 4.09 17.43 -2.73
N GLN A 123 5.28 16.90 -3.01
CA GLN A 123 5.63 15.48 -2.95
C GLN A 123 4.66 14.58 -3.74
N GLY A 124 3.98 15.15 -4.75
CA GLY A 124 3.01 14.46 -5.60
C GLY A 124 1.61 14.33 -5.01
N SER A 125 1.30 15.02 -3.93
CA SER A 125 -0.02 14.97 -3.27
C SER A 125 -1.14 15.41 -4.20
N ASP A 126 -0.96 16.48 -5.00
CA ASP A 126 -1.97 16.95 -5.96
C ASP A 126 -2.20 15.96 -7.10
N HIS A 127 -1.12 15.43 -7.67
CA HIS A 127 -1.23 14.42 -8.73
C HIS A 127 -2.01 13.18 -8.26
N PHE A 128 -1.74 12.76 -7.03
CA PHE A 128 -2.44 11.64 -6.40
C PHE A 128 -3.93 11.98 -6.16
N ALA A 129 -4.22 13.15 -5.61
CA ALA A 129 -5.59 13.61 -5.37
C ALA A 129 -6.41 13.74 -6.66
N ARG A 130 -5.79 14.28 -7.74
CA ARG A 130 -6.39 14.34 -9.08
C ARG A 130 -6.73 12.95 -9.60
N THR A 131 -5.84 11.98 -9.42
CA THR A 131 -6.08 10.59 -9.83
C THR A 131 -7.31 10.01 -9.13
N VAL A 132 -7.42 10.16 -7.80
CA VAL A 132 -8.59 9.71 -7.03
C VAL A 132 -9.88 10.38 -7.55
N LYS A 133 -9.86 11.71 -7.72
CA LYS A 133 -11.02 12.48 -8.23
C LYS A 133 -11.43 12.03 -9.63
N THR A 134 -10.46 11.79 -10.53
CA THR A 134 -10.72 11.33 -11.89
C THR A 134 -11.36 9.94 -11.91
N ILE A 135 -10.86 9.01 -11.08
CA ILE A 135 -11.44 7.68 -10.92
C ILE A 135 -12.87 7.78 -10.38
N LYS A 136 -13.11 8.55 -9.31
CA LYS A 136 -14.42 8.71 -8.69
C LYS A 136 -15.44 9.41 -9.61
N LYS A 137 -14.98 10.32 -10.47
CA LYS A 137 -15.82 10.96 -11.49
C LYS A 137 -16.25 9.95 -12.56
N LEU A 138 -15.38 9.01 -12.94
CA LEU A 138 -15.70 7.98 -13.94
C LEU A 138 -16.64 6.92 -13.37
N ASP A 139 -16.38 6.47 -12.14
CA ASP A 139 -17.23 5.50 -11.42
C ASP A 139 -17.31 5.86 -9.93
N PRO A 140 -18.39 6.54 -9.50
CA PRO A 140 -18.59 6.88 -8.09
C PRO A 140 -18.72 5.67 -7.16
N ASN A 141 -19.11 4.50 -7.71
CA ASN A 141 -19.31 3.29 -6.92
C ASN A 141 -18.03 2.47 -6.74
N LEU A 142 -17.02 2.72 -7.56
CA LEU A 142 -15.74 2.06 -7.41
C LEU A 142 -15.12 2.34 -6.04
N ILE A 143 -14.72 1.29 -5.33
CA ILE A 143 -13.99 1.45 -4.08
C ILE A 143 -12.53 1.74 -4.38
N VAL A 144 -12.05 2.89 -3.88
CA VAL A 144 -10.68 3.36 -4.08
C VAL A 144 -9.92 3.32 -2.76
N GLU A 145 -8.99 2.39 -2.64
CA GLU A 145 -7.97 2.39 -1.60
C GLU A 145 -6.75 3.15 -2.12
N ILE A 146 -6.20 4.04 -1.32
CA ILE A 146 -4.91 4.67 -1.59
C ILE A 146 -3.86 4.18 -0.59
N LEU A 147 -2.65 3.87 -1.08
CA LEU A 147 -1.48 3.58 -0.27
C LEU A 147 -0.44 4.68 -0.49
N THR A 148 -0.30 5.55 0.48
CA THR A 148 0.37 6.84 0.33
C THR A 148 1.81 6.85 0.87
N PRO A 149 2.68 7.76 0.36
CA PRO A 149 3.88 8.20 1.06
C PRO A 149 3.54 8.85 2.40
N ASP A 150 4.56 9.15 3.20
CA ASP A 150 4.40 9.86 4.47
C ASP A 150 4.45 11.40 4.33
N PHE A 151 4.65 11.91 3.13
CA PHE A 151 4.77 13.35 2.82
C PHE A 151 5.68 14.09 3.81
N ARG A 152 6.78 13.45 4.28
CA ARG A 152 7.68 13.96 5.34
C ARG A 152 6.96 14.45 6.60
N GLY A 153 5.75 13.97 6.85
CA GLY A 153 4.89 14.36 7.97
C GLY A 153 4.17 15.70 7.77
N ASP A 154 4.12 16.24 6.56
CA ASP A 154 3.34 17.45 6.26
C ASP A 154 1.84 17.13 6.30
N LYS A 155 1.19 17.59 7.37
CA LYS A 155 -0.25 17.37 7.60
C LYS A 155 -1.13 17.99 6.50
N ASN A 156 -0.72 19.11 5.91
CA ASN A 156 -1.50 19.78 4.86
C ASN A 156 -1.55 18.94 3.59
N LEU A 157 -0.45 18.28 3.22
CA LEU A 157 -0.41 17.38 2.06
C LEU A 157 -1.24 16.11 2.30
N VAL A 158 -1.21 15.57 3.53
CA VAL A 158 -2.05 14.43 3.92
C VAL A 158 -3.53 14.82 3.85
N ILE A 159 -3.94 15.98 4.40
CA ILE A 159 -5.31 16.48 4.39
C ILE A 159 -5.75 16.79 2.95
N HIS A 160 -4.87 17.40 2.13
CA HIS A 160 -5.18 17.67 0.72
C HIS A 160 -5.54 16.37 -0.01
N LEU A 161 -4.75 15.31 0.18
CA LEU A 161 -5.05 14.02 -0.43
C LEU A 161 -6.31 13.37 0.16
N ALA A 162 -6.51 13.42 1.47
CA ALA A 162 -7.71 12.90 2.13
C ALA A 162 -8.98 13.61 1.63
N SER A 163 -8.88 14.92 1.29
CA SER A 163 -10.01 15.70 0.73
C SER A 163 -10.48 15.19 -0.64
N ALA A 164 -9.69 14.41 -1.35
CA ALA A 164 -10.12 13.73 -2.59
C ALA A 164 -11.10 12.57 -2.33
N ARG A 165 -11.35 12.23 -1.05
CA ARG A 165 -12.32 11.23 -0.56
C ARG A 165 -12.10 9.82 -1.12
N PRO A 166 -10.90 9.22 -0.95
CA PRO A 166 -10.74 7.79 -1.11
C PRO A 166 -11.63 7.05 -0.10
N ASP A 167 -12.01 5.81 -0.39
CA ASP A 167 -12.78 4.99 0.57
C ASP A 167 -11.88 4.45 1.68
N VAL A 168 -10.61 4.18 1.38
CA VAL A 168 -9.60 3.70 2.34
C VAL A 168 -8.31 4.48 2.16
N PHE A 169 -7.82 5.06 3.26
CA PHE A 169 -6.53 5.74 3.30
C PHE A 169 -5.51 4.83 3.99
N ALA A 170 -4.60 4.24 3.22
CA ALA A 170 -3.56 3.37 3.74
C ALA A 170 -2.19 4.07 3.78
N HIS A 171 -1.47 3.85 4.86
CA HIS A 171 -0.05 4.15 4.98
C HIS A 171 0.63 3.07 5.82
N ASN A 172 1.63 2.40 5.25
CA ASN A 172 2.27 1.26 5.91
C ASN A 172 3.29 1.71 6.96
N ILE A 173 3.22 1.12 8.16
CA ILE A 173 4.26 1.26 9.19
C ILE A 173 5.50 0.43 8.83
N GLU A 174 5.34 -0.61 8.04
CA GLU A 174 6.31 -1.54 7.45
C GLU A 174 6.99 -2.47 8.47
N THR A 175 7.46 -1.96 9.59
CA THR A 175 8.16 -2.71 10.62
C THR A 175 8.07 -2.00 11.98
N VAL A 176 8.58 -2.64 13.03
CA VAL A 176 8.59 -2.10 14.40
C VAL A 176 9.53 -0.90 14.55
N GLU A 177 9.35 -0.10 15.59
CA GLU A 177 10.08 1.17 15.79
C GLU A 177 11.60 0.98 15.77
N ARG A 178 12.13 0.00 16.53
CA ARG A 178 13.57 -0.30 16.61
C ARG A 178 14.19 -0.62 15.24
N LEU A 179 13.48 -1.34 14.39
CA LEU A 179 13.98 -1.77 13.09
C LEU A 179 13.82 -0.71 12.00
N THR A 180 12.93 0.27 12.18
CA THR A 180 12.64 1.30 11.17
C THR A 180 13.90 1.95 10.58
N PRO A 181 14.91 2.41 11.35
CA PRO A 181 16.11 3.06 10.79
C PRO A 181 16.98 2.14 9.92
N SER A 182 16.93 0.83 10.16
CA SER A 182 17.71 -0.16 9.42
C SER A 182 16.97 -0.78 8.23
N VAL A 183 15.64 -0.65 8.19
CA VAL A 183 14.75 -1.27 7.20
C VAL A 183 14.25 -0.25 6.18
N ARG A 184 13.86 0.93 6.64
CA ARG A 184 13.29 1.99 5.81
C ARG A 184 14.36 3.03 5.43
N ASP A 185 14.01 3.89 4.47
CA ASP A 185 14.81 5.09 4.18
C ASP A 185 14.88 6.00 5.43
N PRO A 186 16.01 6.67 5.70
CA PRO A 186 16.17 7.53 6.89
C PRO A 186 15.12 8.64 7.04
N ARG A 187 14.46 9.03 5.95
CA ARG A 187 13.37 10.02 5.93
C ARG A 187 12.02 9.43 6.36
N ALA A 188 11.85 8.10 6.26
CA ALA A 188 10.64 7.39 6.64
C ALA A 188 10.71 6.94 8.11
N LYS A 189 10.22 7.78 9.01
CA LYS A 189 10.30 7.56 10.47
C LYS A 189 9.04 6.88 10.99
N TYR A 190 9.18 6.04 12.01
CA TYR A 190 8.08 5.30 12.63
C TYR A 190 6.96 6.23 13.14
N ARG A 191 7.28 7.21 13.99
CA ARG A 191 6.29 8.15 14.54
C ARG A 191 5.68 9.05 13.47
N GLN A 192 6.43 9.37 12.41
CA GLN A 192 5.90 10.09 11.24
C GLN A 192 4.82 9.28 10.52
N SER A 193 5.02 7.98 10.37
CA SER A 193 4.03 7.09 9.74
C SER A 193 2.74 6.98 10.57
N LEU A 194 2.83 6.90 11.90
CA LEU A 194 1.66 6.98 12.77
C LEU A 194 0.95 8.33 12.63
N GLY A 195 1.72 9.42 12.54
CA GLY A 195 1.19 10.77 12.36
C GLY A 195 0.39 10.95 11.07
N VAL A 196 0.72 10.25 9.98
CA VAL A 196 -0.09 10.25 8.75
C VAL A 196 -1.50 9.71 9.04
N LEU A 197 -1.60 8.52 9.63
CA LEU A 197 -2.89 7.89 9.95
C LEU A 197 -3.70 8.71 10.96
N GLN A 198 -3.03 9.25 11.97
CA GLN A 198 -3.63 10.15 12.95
C GLN A 198 -4.22 11.39 12.28
N THR A 199 -3.46 12.03 11.37
CA THR A 199 -3.92 13.22 10.64
C THR A 199 -5.18 12.94 9.83
N VAL A 200 -5.28 11.76 9.20
CA VAL A 200 -6.48 11.35 8.47
C VAL A 200 -7.68 11.21 9.40
N LYS A 201 -7.49 10.57 10.57
CA LYS A 201 -8.57 10.41 11.57
C LYS A 201 -8.97 11.72 12.23
N GLU A 202 -8.04 12.65 12.44
CA GLU A 202 -8.34 14.02 12.92
C GLU A 202 -9.15 14.80 11.88
N TYR A 203 -8.85 14.63 10.57
CA TYR A 203 -9.55 15.29 9.48
C TYR A 203 -10.95 14.71 9.22
N ASP A 204 -11.05 13.38 9.12
CA ASP A 204 -12.32 12.68 8.93
C ASP A 204 -12.32 11.36 9.74
N PRO A 205 -12.95 11.35 10.92
CA PRO A 205 -13.02 10.15 11.77
C PRO A 205 -13.71 8.94 11.12
N LYS A 206 -14.53 9.17 10.09
CA LYS A 206 -15.26 8.12 9.37
C LYS A 206 -14.44 7.49 8.24
N MET A 207 -13.37 8.14 7.78
CA MET A 207 -12.51 7.59 6.74
C MET A 207 -11.78 6.35 7.27
N TYR A 208 -11.88 5.24 6.55
CA TYR A 208 -11.16 4.04 6.93
C TYR A 208 -9.66 4.20 6.74
N THR A 209 -8.91 3.82 7.77
CA THR A 209 -7.45 3.83 7.74
C THR A 209 -6.88 2.43 7.81
N LYS A 210 -5.77 2.21 7.10
CA LYS A 210 -5.14 0.90 6.98
C LYS A 210 -3.62 1.01 7.07
N SER A 211 -3.00 0.00 7.71
CA SER A 211 -1.54 -0.16 7.76
C SER A 211 -1.11 -1.60 7.52
N SER A 212 0.18 -1.79 7.27
CA SER A 212 0.77 -3.11 7.04
C SER A 212 2.10 -3.25 7.76
N ILE A 213 2.36 -4.47 8.26
CA ILE A 213 3.60 -4.86 8.93
C ILE A 213 4.19 -6.07 8.20
N MET A 214 5.46 -5.98 7.85
CA MET A 214 6.23 -7.13 7.37
C MET A 214 6.88 -7.82 8.57
N LEU A 215 6.76 -9.16 8.64
CA LEU A 215 7.39 -9.99 9.65
C LEU A 215 8.56 -10.79 9.07
N GLY A 216 9.52 -11.14 9.94
CA GLY A 216 10.71 -11.91 9.59
C GLY A 216 11.97 -11.06 9.33
N LEU A 217 11.99 -9.83 9.86
CA LEU A 217 13.14 -8.92 9.82
C LEU A 217 13.94 -8.88 11.13
N GLY A 218 13.51 -9.65 12.16
CA GLY A 218 14.16 -9.74 13.48
C GLY A 218 13.46 -8.90 14.56
N GLU A 219 12.19 -8.59 14.37
CA GLU A 219 11.30 -8.05 15.38
C GLU A 219 11.04 -9.06 16.49
N THR A 220 10.76 -8.60 17.72
CA THR A 220 10.27 -9.43 18.81
C THR A 220 8.74 -9.38 18.88
N ASP A 221 8.14 -10.32 19.59
CA ASP A 221 6.68 -10.36 19.79
C ASP A 221 6.18 -9.12 20.54
N GLU A 222 6.94 -8.66 21.55
CA GLU A 222 6.62 -7.48 22.33
C GLU A 222 6.63 -6.21 21.44
N GLU A 223 7.58 -6.11 20.51
CA GLU A 223 7.68 -4.99 19.59
C GLU A 223 6.53 -4.97 18.58
N VAL A 224 6.11 -6.14 18.10
CA VAL A 224 4.94 -6.25 17.21
C VAL A 224 3.68 -5.87 17.98
N LEU A 225 3.49 -6.35 19.20
CA LEU A 225 2.36 -5.99 20.05
C LEU A 225 2.32 -4.48 20.34
N GLN A 226 3.47 -3.88 20.65
CA GLN A 226 3.58 -2.42 20.85
C GLN A 226 3.19 -1.67 19.57
N THR A 227 3.64 -2.14 18.40
CA THR A 227 3.30 -1.53 17.11
C THR A 227 1.79 -1.59 16.84
N LEU A 228 1.13 -2.69 17.17
CA LEU A 228 -0.33 -2.80 17.07
C LEU A 228 -1.04 -1.83 18.02
N THR A 229 -0.55 -1.71 19.25
CA THR A 229 -1.08 -0.78 20.24
C THR A 229 -0.93 0.67 19.75
N ASP A 230 0.23 1.04 19.22
CA ASP A 230 0.48 2.37 18.66
C ASP A 230 -0.45 2.66 17.46
N LEU A 231 -0.66 1.69 16.56
CA LEU A 231 -1.60 1.83 15.45
C LEU A 231 -3.05 2.02 15.91
N ARG A 232 -3.48 1.27 16.94
CA ARG A 232 -4.83 1.47 17.52
C ARG A 232 -4.97 2.81 18.21
N ALA A 233 -3.93 3.28 18.90
CA ALA A 233 -3.94 4.59 19.58
C ALA A 233 -4.16 5.75 18.60
N VAL A 234 -3.71 5.64 17.34
CA VAL A 234 -3.98 6.64 16.29
C VAL A 234 -5.26 6.36 15.48
N GLY A 235 -6.07 5.38 15.89
CA GLY A 235 -7.36 5.06 15.26
C GLY A 235 -7.26 4.23 13.98
N CYS A 236 -6.16 3.51 13.73
CA CYS A 236 -6.04 2.65 12.56
C CYS A 236 -7.09 1.53 12.59
N ASP A 237 -7.89 1.39 11.51
CA ASP A 237 -9.01 0.46 11.44
C ASP A 237 -8.61 -0.93 10.97
N VAL A 238 -7.67 -1.02 10.04
CA VAL A 238 -7.29 -2.26 9.35
C VAL A 238 -5.79 -2.46 9.44
N VAL A 239 -5.37 -3.69 9.78
CA VAL A 239 -3.96 -4.06 9.75
C VAL A 239 -3.73 -5.34 8.93
N THR A 240 -2.62 -5.37 8.19
CA THR A 240 -2.21 -6.57 7.47
C THR A 240 -0.81 -7.02 7.90
N PHE A 241 -0.61 -8.34 7.97
CA PHE A 241 0.70 -8.95 8.26
C PHE A 241 1.12 -9.84 7.10
N GLY A 242 2.32 -9.64 6.60
CA GLY A 242 2.89 -10.47 5.55
C GLY A 242 4.34 -10.84 5.83
N GLN A 243 4.79 -11.98 5.31
CA GLN A 243 6.20 -12.36 5.39
C GLN A 243 7.07 -11.43 4.55
N TYR A 244 8.13 -10.87 5.13
CA TYR A 244 9.18 -10.25 4.34
C TYR A 244 9.85 -11.30 3.43
N LEU A 245 9.92 -11.00 2.16
CA LEU A 245 10.64 -11.82 1.17
C LEU A 245 11.75 -10.97 0.55
N GLN A 246 13.00 -11.45 0.65
CA GLN A 246 14.15 -10.75 0.08
C GLN A 246 14.06 -10.66 -1.44
N PRO A 247 13.91 -9.46 -2.05
CA PRO A 247 13.75 -9.34 -3.50
C PRO A 247 15.01 -9.73 -4.29
N THR A 248 16.18 -9.29 -3.84
CA THR A 248 17.49 -9.61 -4.43
C THR A 248 18.55 -9.74 -3.35
N GLU A 249 19.74 -10.22 -3.70
CA GLU A 249 20.87 -10.36 -2.74
C GLU A 249 21.34 -9.04 -2.11
N LYS A 250 21.01 -7.92 -2.71
CA LYS A 250 21.36 -6.57 -2.21
C LYS A 250 20.45 -6.09 -1.08
N HIS A 251 19.25 -6.68 -0.96
CA HIS A 251 18.26 -6.31 0.05
C HIS A 251 18.53 -7.03 1.38
N LEU A 252 17.80 -6.61 2.41
CA LEU A 252 17.89 -7.23 3.73
C LEU A 252 17.66 -8.74 3.66
N LYS A 253 18.39 -9.50 4.44
CA LYS A 253 18.18 -10.93 4.57
C LYS A 253 16.90 -11.19 5.36
N VAL A 254 16.20 -12.27 5.01
CA VAL A 254 15.17 -12.82 5.89
C VAL A 254 15.87 -13.36 7.12
N ILE A 255 15.45 -12.92 8.29
CA ILE A 255 15.96 -13.40 9.59
C ILE A 255 15.22 -14.66 10.00
N GLU A 256 13.90 -14.68 9.76
CA GLU A 256 13.02 -15.79 10.10
C GLU A 256 11.88 -15.93 9.09
N TYR A 257 11.49 -17.17 8.80
CA TYR A 257 10.24 -17.46 8.10
C TYR A 257 9.17 -17.77 9.14
N ILE A 258 8.25 -16.83 9.31
CA ILE A 258 7.15 -16.93 10.27
C ILE A 258 6.18 -18.02 9.82
N THR A 259 5.76 -18.89 10.74
CA THR A 259 4.85 -20.00 10.42
C THR A 259 3.41 -19.52 10.21
N PRO A 260 2.59 -20.26 9.44
CA PRO A 260 1.16 -19.94 9.29
C PRO A 260 0.42 -19.83 10.64
N GLU A 261 0.77 -20.68 11.62
CA GLU A 261 0.18 -20.69 12.97
C GLU A 261 0.51 -19.39 13.71
N LYS A 262 1.74 -18.90 13.59
CA LYS A 262 2.15 -17.63 14.19
C LYS A 262 1.44 -16.45 13.54
N PHE A 263 1.25 -16.46 12.22
CA PHE A 263 0.41 -15.47 11.52
C PHE A 263 -1.03 -15.51 12.04
N LYS A 264 -1.60 -16.71 12.26
CA LYS A 264 -2.94 -16.83 12.82
C LYS A 264 -3.01 -16.30 14.26
N SER A 265 -1.99 -16.52 15.07
CA SER A 265 -1.88 -15.93 16.41
C SER A 265 -1.90 -14.40 16.36
N TRP A 266 -1.11 -13.78 15.46
CA TRP A 266 -1.13 -12.33 15.28
C TRP A 266 -2.47 -11.79 14.79
N GLN A 267 -3.18 -12.54 13.95
CA GLN A 267 -4.54 -12.21 13.56
C GLN A 267 -5.44 -12.10 14.78
N ASN A 268 -5.47 -13.15 15.62
CA ASN A 268 -6.34 -13.21 16.80
C ASN A 268 -6.00 -12.09 17.81
N ILE A 269 -4.71 -11.80 18.02
CA ILE A 269 -4.25 -10.70 18.90
C ILE A 269 -4.75 -9.35 18.36
N ALA A 270 -4.56 -9.07 17.07
CA ALA A 270 -4.98 -7.81 16.48
C ALA A 270 -6.51 -7.66 16.48
N GLU A 271 -7.26 -8.71 16.19
CA GLU A 271 -8.73 -8.73 16.32
C GLU A 271 -9.15 -8.40 17.76
N GLY A 272 -8.46 -8.98 18.77
CA GLY A 272 -8.67 -8.69 20.19
C GLY A 272 -8.36 -7.25 20.60
N LEU A 273 -7.48 -6.57 19.89
CA LEU A 273 -7.16 -5.13 20.08
C LEU A 273 -8.20 -4.21 19.42
N GLY A 274 -9.21 -4.75 18.73
CA GLY A 274 -10.31 -3.99 18.14
C GLY A 274 -10.02 -3.42 16.75
N PHE A 275 -9.10 -4.01 15.97
CA PHE A 275 -9.06 -3.72 14.54
C PHE A 275 -10.33 -4.24 13.86
N LEU A 276 -10.93 -3.46 12.98
CA LEU A 276 -12.15 -3.84 12.25
C LEU A 276 -11.90 -5.02 11.30
N TYR A 277 -10.69 -5.11 10.77
CA TYR A 277 -10.28 -6.23 9.94
C TYR A 277 -8.77 -6.47 10.05
N VAL A 278 -8.40 -7.76 10.02
CA VAL A 278 -7.02 -8.21 10.06
C VAL A 278 -6.80 -9.26 8.97
N ALA A 279 -5.91 -8.98 8.03
CA ALA A 279 -5.41 -10.00 7.11
C ALA A 279 -4.00 -10.41 7.53
N SER A 280 -3.80 -11.69 7.84
CA SER A 280 -2.52 -12.18 8.33
C SER A 280 -2.16 -13.51 7.68
N GLY A 281 -0.98 -13.58 7.10
CA GLY A 281 -0.50 -14.81 6.46
C GLY A 281 0.79 -14.63 5.66
N PRO A 282 1.48 -15.73 5.37
CA PRO A 282 2.80 -15.69 4.71
C PRO A 282 2.81 -14.99 3.36
N LEU A 283 1.72 -15.09 2.60
CA LEU A 283 1.59 -14.48 1.27
C LEU A 283 0.76 -13.20 1.26
N VAL A 284 0.24 -12.76 2.41
CA VAL A 284 -0.50 -11.49 2.52
C VAL A 284 0.44 -10.33 2.18
N ARG A 285 -0.12 -9.33 1.49
CA ARG A 285 0.51 -8.05 1.15
C ARG A 285 -0.45 -6.93 1.51
N SER A 286 0.05 -5.70 1.60
CA SER A 286 -0.79 -4.52 1.93
C SER A 286 -2.02 -4.40 1.03
N SER A 287 -1.93 -4.82 -0.23
CA SER A 287 -3.04 -4.80 -1.21
C SER A 287 -3.60 -6.18 -1.51
N TYR A 288 -3.46 -7.15 -0.59
CA TYR A 288 -3.91 -8.52 -0.86
C TYR A 288 -5.43 -8.66 -0.81
N ARG A 289 -5.94 -9.46 -1.73
CA ARG A 289 -7.37 -9.64 -2.05
C ARG A 289 -8.29 -9.92 -0.85
N ALA A 290 -7.80 -10.57 0.21
CA ALA A 290 -8.61 -10.87 1.39
C ALA A 290 -9.16 -9.61 2.08
N GLY A 291 -8.35 -8.54 2.16
CA GLY A 291 -8.79 -7.25 2.68
C GLY A 291 -9.88 -6.59 1.84
N GLU A 292 -9.80 -6.75 0.53
CA GLU A 292 -10.76 -6.17 -0.42
C GLU A 292 -12.19 -6.71 -0.22
N PHE A 293 -12.34 -8.01 -0.05
CA PHE A 293 -13.68 -8.60 0.17
C PHE A 293 -14.35 -8.08 1.42
N PHE A 294 -13.61 -7.96 2.51
CA PHE A 294 -14.13 -7.42 3.75
C PHE A 294 -14.48 -5.94 3.62
N MET A 295 -13.56 -5.14 3.10
CA MET A 295 -13.77 -3.70 2.93
C MET A 295 -14.95 -3.42 1.99
N LYS A 296 -15.12 -4.15 0.89
CA LYS A 296 -16.30 -4.06 0.03
C LYS A 296 -17.59 -4.31 0.83
N GLY A 297 -17.64 -5.35 1.67
CA GLY A 297 -18.81 -5.65 2.47
C GLY A 297 -19.17 -4.54 3.46
N ILE A 298 -18.19 -3.96 4.15
CA ILE A 298 -18.39 -2.87 5.12
C ILE A 298 -18.76 -1.56 4.40
N ILE A 299 -18.00 -1.16 3.39
CA ILE A 299 -18.20 0.11 2.69
C ILE A 299 -19.57 0.13 2.00
N ASN A 300 -19.96 -0.95 1.34
CA ASN A 300 -21.26 -1.03 0.68
C ASN A 300 -22.40 -0.96 1.69
N LYS A 301 -22.33 -1.68 2.82
CA LYS A 301 -23.33 -1.58 3.89
C LYS A 301 -23.47 -0.14 4.42
N ASN A 302 -22.36 0.57 4.58
CA ASN A 302 -22.41 1.95 5.08
C ASN A 302 -22.94 2.94 4.02
N ARG A 303 -22.68 2.70 2.73
CA ARG A 303 -23.26 3.48 1.63
C ARG A 303 -24.78 3.28 1.55
N GLU A 304 -25.27 2.05 1.71
CA GLU A 304 -26.70 1.73 1.75
C GLU A 304 -27.39 2.34 2.97
N ALA A 305 -26.71 2.41 4.12
CA ALA A 305 -27.23 3.00 5.35
C ALA A 305 -27.22 4.55 5.36
N THR A 306 -26.48 5.19 4.45
CA THR A 306 -26.41 6.64 4.29
C THR A 306 -26.70 6.96 2.81
N PRO A 307 -27.98 7.12 2.42
CA PRO A 307 -28.31 7.58 1.08
C PRO A 307 -27.59 8.92 0.84
N LEU A 308 -27.03 9.09 -0.34
CA LEU A 308 -26.46 10.36 -0.79
C LEU A 308 -27.49 11.48 -0.54
N MET A 309 -27.20 12.34 0.41
CA MET A 309 -27.94 13.60 0.54
C MET A 309 -27.62 14.39 -0.72
N ASP A 310 -28.66 14.59 -1.52
CA ASP A 310 -28.65 15.16 -2.85
C ASP A 310 -27.80 16.43 -2.92
N ALA A 311 -27.02 16.54 -3.98
CA ALA A 311 -26.25 17.72 -4.38
C ALA A 311 -27.15 18.90 -4.85
N GLU A 312 -28.42 18.95 -4.46
CA GLU A 312 -29.42 19.93 -4.93
C GLU A 312 -29.56 21.18 -4.04
N ASN A 313 -28.70 21.40 -3.04
CA ASN A 313 -28.87 22.54 -2.14
C ASN A 313 -27.81 23.65 -2.25
N THR A 314 -27.12 23.77 -3.39
CA THR A 314 -26.11 24.83 -3.60
C THR A 314 -26.56 25.95 -4.53
N GLU A 315 -27.84 25.97 -4.99
CA GLU A 315 -28.36 27.02 -5.90
C GLU A 315 -29.46 27.93 -5.28
N ARG A 316 -29.55 28.04 -3.97
CA ARG A 316 -30.47 29.00 -3.35
C ARG A 316 -29.79 29.85 -2.29
N ILE A 317 -28.74 30.59 -2.64
CA ILE A 317 -28.37 31.87 -2.02
C ILE A 317 -27.60 32.66 -3.10
N SER A 318 -28.31 33.35 -3.96
CA SER A 318 -27.85 34.54 -4.67
C SER A 318 -28.56 35.74 -4.08
#